data_8147f1701f9678dc813990c69cd93d01
#
_entry.id   8147f1701f9678dc813990c69cd93d01
#
_cell.length_a   1.000
_cell.length_b   1.000
_cell.length_c   1.000
_cell.angle_alpha   90.00
_cell.angle_beta   90.00
_cell.angle_gamma   90.00
#
_symmetry.space_group_name_H-M   'P 1'
#
loop_
_entity.id
_entity.type
_entity.pdbx_description
1 polymer ?
#
loop_
_entity_poly.entity_id
_entity_poly.type
_entity_poly.pdbx_seq_one_letter_code
_entity_poly.pdbx_strand_id
1 'polypeptide(L)'
;DLYIELMRHNQDDEKRANEVLISLSKKHKVSLVATNNTFYTNQEDANAHDILLCLKEGEKQSTPIGKGRGYRYGLPNQEYYFKSQEQMKELFDDLPDAILSCSSIISKVSSFDLSNQVLLPKFEIPNEFKLENKSDIDGENAYLKYLTIKGAEKRYPKISKEISDRLDFELKVISNTGYPGYFLIVQDFISAAREMGVSVGPGRGSAAGSAVAYCLGITNLDPIKYDLLFERFLNPDRVSLPDIDIDFDDEGRSKVIDYVIKKYGSNQVAQIITYGKMAAKSSIRDTARVLDLPLNDADRISKLVPNLNLDQIIDAVSYTHLRAHETVLDLV
;
A
#
# COMPACT_ATOMS: atom_id res chain seq x y z
N ASP A 1 29.18 5.91 -7.98
CA ASP A 1 30.06 5.25 -7.03
C ASP A 1 29.82 3.75 -7.02
N LEU A 2 30.87 2.96 -6.79
CA LEU A 2 30.82 1.51 -6.71
C LEU A 2 31.38 1.07 -5.35
N TYR A 3 30.68 0.18 -4.68
CA TYR A 3 31.09 -0.47 -3.43
C TYR A 3 30.96 -1.98 -3.57
N ILE A 4 31.77 -2.72 -2.84
CA ILE A 4 31.61 -4.17 -2.68
C ILE A 4 30.97 -4.42 -1.31
N GLU A 5 29.79 -4.99 -1.32
CA GLU A 5 29.00 -5.30 -0.13
C GLU A 5 29.48 -6.59 0.52
N LEU A 6 29.62 -6.55 1.84
CA LEU A 6 29.92 -7.71 2.67
C LEU A 6 28.83 -7.90 3.72
N MET A 7 28.34 -9.13 3.84
CA MET A 7 27.38 -9.56 4.87
C MET A 7 27.96 -10.71 5.69
N ARG A 8 27.56 -10.84 6.95
CA ARG A 8 28.02 -11.90 7.86
C ARG A 8 26.86 -12.47 8.67
N HIS A 9 26.25 -13.54 8.16
CA HIS A 9 25.19 -14.29 8.84
C HIS A 9 25.65 -15.69 9.27
N ASN A 10 26.95 -15.86 9.51
CA ASN A 10 27.55 -17.11 9.95
C ASN A 10 27.31 -18.31 9.00
N GLN A 11 27.33 -18.03 7.68
CA GLN A 11 27.18 -19.04 6.62
C GLN A 11 28.56 -19.34 5.97
N ASP A 12 28.87 -20.59 5.70
CA ASP A 12 30.16 -20.97 5.09
C ASP A 12 30.28 -20.51 3.65
N ASP A 13 29.19 -20.47 2.89
CA ASP A 13 29.18 -19.94 1.53
C ASP A 13 29.45 -18.44 1.52
N GLU A 14 28.91 -17.71 2.49
CA GLU A 14 29.10 -16.27 2.68
C GLU A 14 30.56 -15.96 3.07
N LYS A 15 31.15 -16.76 3.95
CA LYS A 15 32.57 -16.63 4.31
C LYS A 15 33.47 -16.78 3.08
N ARG A 16 33.25 -17.83 2.28
CA ARG A 16 34.01 -18.05 1.03
C ARG A 16 33.83 -16.92 0.02
N ALA A 17 32.60 -16.44 -0.15
CA ALA A 17 32.31 -15.31 -1.02
C ALA A 17 33.01 -14.04 -0.53
N ASN A 18 32.99 -13.74 0.77
CA ASN A 18 33.64 -12.57 1.36
C ASN A 18 35.16 -12.59 1.15
N GLU A 19 35.85 -13.72 1.25
CA GLU A 19 37.28 -13.83 0.96
C GLU A 19 37.59 -13.39 -0.48
N VAL A 20 36.81 -13.85 -1.45
CA VAL A 20 36.96 -13.45 -2.86
C VAL A 20 36.66 -11.96 -3.04
N LEU A 21 35.59 -11.46 -2.45
CA LEU A 21 35.17 -10.06 -2.53
C LEU A 21 36.19 -9.10 -1.93
N ILE A 22 36.79 -9.46 -0.79
CA ILE A 22 37.88 -8.69 -0.16
C ILE A 22 39.11 -8.67 -1.09
N SER A 23 39.46 -9.79 -1.71
CA SER A 23 40.55 -9.85 -2.68
C SER A 23 40.29 -8.96 -3.90
N LEU A 24 39.08 -8.98 -4.42
CA LEU A 24 38.66 -8.12 -5.55
C LEU A 24 38.67 -6.64 -5.17
N SER A 25 38.21 -6.29 -3.97
CA SER A 25 38.29 -4.92 -3.43
C SER A 25 39.72 -4.39 -3.45
N LYS A 26 40.66 -5.16 -2.93
CA LYS A 26 42.07 -4.79 -2.92
C LYS A 26 42.65 -4.66 -4.34
N LYS A 27 42.35 -5.63 -5.22
CA LYS A 27 42.84 -5.65 -6.60
C LYS A 27 42.35 -4.47 -7.43
N HIS A 28 41.06 -4.12 -7.30
CA HIS A 28 40.41 -3.09 -8.10
C HIS A 28 40.30 -1.73 -7.38
N LYS A 29 40.77 -1.63 -6.14
CA LYS A 29 40.66 -0.41 -5.31
C LYS A 29 39.21 0.07 -5.16
N VAL A 30 38.29 -0.85 -4.98
CA VAL A 30 36.88 -0.57 -4.71
C VAL A 30 36.60 -0.69 -3.22
N SER A 31 35.97 0.31 -2.62
CA SER A 31 35.70 0.33 -1.18
C SER A 31 34.73 -0.79 -0.80
N LEU A 32 34.94 -1.39 0.37
CA LEU A 32 34.04 -2.33 1.00
C LEU A 32 32.95 -1.57 1.75
N VAL A 33 31.76 -2.14 1.86
CA VAL A 33 30.69 -1.67 2.74
C VAL A 33 30.09 -2.85 3.50
N ALA A 34 29.95 -2.70 4.82
CA ALA A 34 29.32 -3.70 5.67
C ALA A 34 27.81 -3.46 5.72
N THR A 35 27.05 -4.50 5.45
CA THR A 35 25.58 -4.48 5.53
C THR A 35 25.07 -5.69 6.30
N ASN A 36 23.75 -5.69 6.57
CA ASN A 36 23.06 -6.81 7.16
C ASN A 36 21.74 -7.04 6.43
N ASN A 37 21.46 -8.28 6.08
CA ASN A 37 20.16 -8.67 5.53
C ASN A 37 19.19 -8.88 6.70
N THR A 38 18.30 -7.92 6.92
CA THR A 38 17.41 -7.88 8.10
C THR A 38 15.99 -8.25 7.71
N PHE A 39 15.44 -9.24 8.38
CA PHE A 39 14.06 -9.70 8.19
C PHE A 39 13.16 -9.51 9.41
N TYR A 40 13.73 -9.35 10.60
CA TYR A 40 13.00 -9.16 11.86
C TYR A 40 13.81 -8.30 12.84
N THR A 41 13.15 -7.82 13.87
CA THR A 41 13.74 -6.80 14.78
C THR A 41 14.73 -7.41 15.75
N ASN A 42 14.32 -8.41 16.53
CA ASN A 42 15.15 -9.02 17.57
C ASN A 42 15.50 -10.46 17.18
N GLN A 43 16.60 -10.98 17.74
CA GLN A 43 17.04 -12.34 17.40
C GLN A 43 16.01 -13.43 17.77
N GLU A 44 15.29 -13.23 18.88
CA GLU A 44 14.21 -14.10 19.34
C GLU A 44 13.00 -14.14 18.39
N ASP A 45 12.82 -13.15 17.53
CA ASP A 45 11.74 -13.10 16.53
C ASP A 45 11.94 -14.09 15.37
N ALA A 46 13.08 -14.76 15.31
CA ALA A 46 13.43 -15.69 14.25
C ALA A 46 12.39 -16.80 14.06
N ASN A 47 11.88 -17.35 15.18
CA ASN A 47 10.85 -18.40 15.13
C ASN A 47 9.52 -17.88 14.62
N ALA A 48 9.09 -16.70 15.03
CA ALA A 48 7.86 -16.06 14.55
C ALA A 48 7.96 -15.76 13.05
N HIS A 49 9.12 -15.28 12.60
CA HIS A 49 9.38 -15.05 11.17
C HIS A 49 9.35 -16.37 10.36
N ASP A 50 9.92 -17.45 10.88
CA ASP A 50 9.90 -18.76 10.23
C ASP A 50 8.46 -19.29 10.06
N ILE A 51 7.59 -19.10 11.07
CA ILE A 51 6.16 -19.41 10.99
C ILE A 51 5.47 -18.58 9.89
N LEU A 52 5.80 -17.28 9.76
CA LEU A 52 5.26 -16.44 8.68
C LEU A 52 5.69 -16.91 7.29
N LEU A 53 6.93 -17.37 7.14
CA LEU A 53 7.41 -17.98 5.89
C LEU A 53 6.64 -19.26 5.57
N CYS A 54 6.40 -20.12 6.55
CA CYS A 54 5.58 -21.32 6.39
C CYS A 54 4.15 -20.99 5.95
N LEU A 55 3.53 -19.96 6.56
CA LEU A 55 2.20 -19.49 6.16
C LEU A 55 2.16 -19.02 4.71
N LYS A 56 3.17 -18.25 4.30
CA LYS A 56 3.29 -17.74 2.94
C LYS A 56 3.39 -18.86 1.90
N GLU A 57 4.16 -19.89 2.19
CA GLU A 57 4.42 -21.00 1.27
C GLU A 57 3.39 -22.14 1.41
N GLY A 58 2.48 -22.08 2.39
CA GLY A 58 1.50 -23.14 2.68
C GLY A 58 2.13 -24.40 3.29
N GLU A 59 3.28 -24.27 3.94
CA GLU A 59 4.07 -25.36 4.50
C GLU A 59 3.93 -25.47 6.02
N LYS A 60 4.35 -26.61 6.56
CA LYS A 60 4.47 -26.83 8.02
C LYS A 60 5.88 -26.54 8.49
N GLN A 61 6.03 -26.08 9.72
CA GLN A 61 7.34 -25.83 10.30
C GLN A 61 8.18 -27.11 10.41
N SER A 62 7.54 -28.27 10.59
CA SER A 62 8.21 -29.59 10.61
C SER A 62 8.82 -29.99 9.28
N THR A 63 8.43 -29.38 8.14
CA THR A 63 9.09 -29.61 6.86
C THR A 63 10.52 -29.05 6.90
N PRO A 64 11.55 -29.83 6.56
CA PRO A 64 12.94 -29.38 6.66
C PRO A 64 13.23 -28.22 5.69
N ILE A 65 14.06 -27.28 6.14
CA ILE A 65 14.54 -26.16 5.30
C ILE A 65 15.53 -26.69 4.28
N GLY A 66 15.36 -26.34 2.99
CA GLY A 66 16.25 -26.79 1.93
C GLY A 66 15.76 -26.43 0.53
N LYS A 67 16.27 -27.14 -0.46
CA LYS A 67 15.90 -26.95 -1.88
C LYS A 67 15.37 -28.25 -2.48
N GLY A 68 14.35 -28.11 -3.34
CA GLY A 68 13.76 -29.25 -4.06
C GLY A 68 12.56 -29.87 -3.35
N ARG A 69 12.09 -31.00 -3.89
CA ARG A 69 10.86 -31.65 -3.40
C ARG A 69 11.04 -32.18 -1.96
N GLY A 70 10.08 -31.85 -1.09
CA GLY A 70 10.10 -32.27 0.32
C GLY A 70 10.85 -31.34 1.25
N TYR A 71 11.29 -30.16 0.75
CA TYR A 71 11.90 -29.09 1.51
C TYR A 71 11.07 -27.83 1.39
N ARG A 72 11.17 -26.97 2.40
CA ARG A 72 10.57 -25.63 2.39
C ARG A 72 11.63 -24.54 2.39
N TYR A 73 11.23 -23.33 2.02
CA TYR A 73 12.03 -22.14 2.21
C TYR A 73 12.08 -21.77 3.70
N GLY A 74 13.24 -21.28 4.15
CA GLY A 74 13.45 -20.75 5.48
C GLY A 74 14.85 -20.17 5.59
N LEU A 75 15.08 -19.31 6.60
CA LEU A 75 16.41 -18.78 6.88
C LEU A 75 17.26 -19.83 7.60
N PRO A 76 18.55 -19.94 7.28
CA PRO A 76 19.41 -21.00 7.79
C PRO A 76 19.75 -20.91 9.27
N ASN A 77 19.63 -19.70 9.87
CA ASN A 77 19.89 -19.44 11.29
C ASN A 77 19.19 -18.15 11.76
N GLN A 78 19.48 -17.68 12.97
CA GLN A 78 18.84 -16.53 13.61
C GLN A 78 19.60 -15.21 13.42
N GLU A 79 20.58 -15.14 12.52
CA GLU A 79 21.43 -13.95 12.35
C GLU A 79 20.83 -12.82 11.52
N TYR A 80 19.59 -12.94 11.10
CA TYR A 80 18.90 -12.01 10.18
C TYR A 80 18.05 -10.95 10.91
N TYR A 81 18.42 -10.64 12.16
CA TYR A 81 17.78 -9.58 12.96
C TYR A 81 18.42 -8.21 12.74
N PHE A 82 17.75 -7.15 13.19
CA PHE A 82 18.24 -5.78 13.10
C PHE A 82 19.34 -5.53 14.13
N LYS A 83 20.59 -5.72 13.72
CA LYS A 83 21.77 -5.58 14.58
C LYS A 83 22.02 -4.13 14.95
N SER A 84 22.45 -3.88 16.20
CA SER A 84 22.88 -2.56 16.65
C SER A 84 24.21 -2.13 15.99
N GLN A 85 24.55 -0.85 16.11
CA GLN A 85 25.83 -0.35 15.60
C GLN A 85 27.03 -1.04 16.28
N GLU A 86 26.91 -1.33 17.58
CA GLU A 86 27.92 -2.02 18.35
C GLU A 86 28.10 -3.45 17.85
N GLN A 87 27.02 -4.18 17.69
CA GLN A 87 27.04 -5.55 17.13
C GLN A 87 27.63 -5.58 15.72
N MET A 88 27.27 -4.60 14.86
CA MET A 88 27.87 -4.52 13.52
C MET A 88 29.36 -4.19 13.56
N LYS A 89 29.84 -3.32 14.45
CA LYS A 89 31.26 -3.03 14.63
C LYS A 89 32.02 -4.24 15.13
N GLU A 90 31.47 -4.99 16.08
CA GLU A 90 32.05 -6.22 16.59
C GLU A 90 32.14 -7.30 15.50
N LEU A 91 31.05 -7.44 14.71
CA LEU A 91 30.99 -8.41 13.62
C LEU A 91 32.02 -8.16 12.50
N PHE A 92 32.41 -6.89 12.30
CA PHE A 92 33.36 -6.46 11.28
C PHE A 92 34.61 -5.81 11.90
N ASP A 93 35.06 -6.22 13.10
CA ASP A 93 36.21 -5.67 13.82
C ASP A 93 37.54 -5.79 13.04
N ASP A 94 37.66 -6.83 12.22
CA ASP A 94 38.75 -7.08 11.28
C ASP A 94 38.72 -6.22 10.01
N LEU A 95 37.60 -5.54 9.73
CA LEU A 95 37.38 -4.73 8.53
C LEU A 95 36.70 -3.38 8.86
N PRO A 96 37.31 -2.54 9.73
CA PRO A 96 36.70 -1.29 10.18
C PRO A 96 36.38 -0.31 9.03
N ASP A 97 37.13 -0.34 7.94
CA ASP A 97 36.94 0.50 6.77
C ASP A 97 35.57 0.18 6.08
N ALA A 98 35.09 -1.06 6.16
CA ALA A 98 33.78 -1.42 5.64
C ALA A 98 32.62 -0.75 6.42
N ILE A 99 32.81 -0.58 7.73
CA ILE A 99 31.88 0.17 8.58
C ILE A 99 31.97 1.69 8.31
N LEU A 100 33.18 2.23 8.18
CA LEU A 100 33.42 3.65 7.89
C LEU A 100 32.83 4.07 6.53
N SER A 101 32.78 3.16 5.57
CA SER A 101 32.16 3.40 4.27
C SER A 101 30.66 3.75 4.39
N CYS A 102 29.94 3.25 5.39
CA CYS A 102 28.55 3.63 5.66
C CYS A 102 28.42 5.14 5.92
N SER A 103 29.31 5.70 6.77
CA SER A 103 29.34 7.15 7.03
C SER A 103 29.69 7.95 5.77
N SER A 104 30.60 7.44 4.95
CA SER A 104 30.96 8.07 3.67
C SER A 104 29.78 8.08 2.70
N ILE A 105 28.99 7.03 2.65
CA ILE A 105 27.78 6.96 1.81
C ILE A 105 26.74 7.95 2.31
N ILE A 106 26.48 7.97 3.63
CA ILE A 106 25.51 8.88 4.25
C ILE A 106 25.87 10.35 3.97
N SER A 107 27.15 10.70 4.03
CA SER A 107 27.61 12.09 3.78
C SER A 107 27.35 12.57 2.35
N LYS A 108 27.13 11.66 1.40
CA LYS A 108 26.80 11.97 0.00
C LYS A 108 25.31 12.14 -0.24
N VAL A 109 24.48 11.73 0.71
CA VAL A 109 23.03 11.84 0.62
C VAL A 109 22.62 13.23 1.11
N SER A 110 22.06 14.05 0.23
CA SER A 110 21.44 15.33 0.62
C SER A 110 20.14 15.10 1.36
N SER A 111 19.75 16.05 2.21
CA SER A 111 18.42 16.03 2.83
C SER A 111 17.35 16.07 1.77
N PHE A 112 16.36 15.20 1.89
CA PHE A 112 15.21 15.10 0.99
C PHE A 112 13.93 15.27 1.79
N ASP A 113 13.11 16.22 1.37
CA ASP A 113 11.77 16.41 1.93
C ASP A 113 10.76 15.61 1.12
N LEU A 114 10.03 14.71 1.77
CA LEU A 114 8.94 13.94 1.17
C LEU A 114 7.64 14.75 1.06
N SER A 115 7.57 15.90 1.73
CA SER A 115 6.43 16.82 1.72
C SER A 115 6.42 17.65 0.43
N ASN A 116 6.02 17.03 -0.66
CA ASN A 116 5.89 17.69 -1.95
C ASN A 116 4.46 18.19 -2.21
N GLN A 117 4.34 19.18 -3.08
CA GLN A 117 3.03 19.59 -3.59
C GLN A 117 2.37 18.42 -4.34
N VAL A 118 1.05 18.34 -4.20
CA VAL A 118 0.25 17.36 -4.94
C VAL A 118 0.38 17.64 -6.43
N LEU A 119 0.92 16.67 -7.16
CA LEU A 119 1.03 16.70 -8.62
C LEU A 119 -0.10 15.86 -9.20
N LEU A 120 -1.03 16.51 -9.89
CA LEU A 120 -2.04 15.80 -10.67
C LEU A 120 -1.52 15.61 -12.11
N PRO A 121 -1.78 14.45 -12.73
CA PRO A 121 -1.49 14.27 -14.14
C PRO A 121 -2.35 15.23 -14.96
N LYS A 122 -1.79 15.73 -16.06
CA LYS A 122 -2.48 16.63 -16.99
C LYS A 122 -3.49 15.83 -17.81
N PHE A 123 -4.74 16.31 -17.82
CA PHE A 123 -5.76 15.75 -18.72
C PHE A 123 -5.69 16.41 -20.09
N GLU A 124 -5.69 15.61 -21.16
CA GLU A 124 -5.74 16.12 -22.53
C GLU A 124 -7.17 16.52 -22.90
N ILE A 125 -7.46 17.83 -22.87
CA ILE A 125 -8.76 18.36 -23.30
C ILE A 125 -8.83 18.49 -24.84
N PRO A 126 -10.04 18.37 -25.44
CA PRO A 126 -10.24 18.65 -26.85
C PRO A 126 -9.83 20.05 -27.24
N ASN A 127 -9.34 20.22 -28.50
CA ASN A 127 -8.79 21.50 -28.95
C ASN A 127 -9.78 22.66 -28.89
N GLU A 128 -11.08 22.40 -29.00
CA GLU A 128 -12.17 23.39 -28.89
C GLU A 128 -12.28 24.03 -27.51
N PHE A 129 -11.71 23.38 -26.46
CA PHE A 129 -11.67 23.86 -25.09
C PHE A 129 -10.31 24.44 -24.70
N LYS A 130 -9.32 24.39 -25.59
CA LYS A 130 -8.01 25.04 -25.40
C LYS A 130 -8.17 26.53 -25.66
N LEU A 131 -8.31 27.28 -24.58
CA LEU A 131 -8.54 28.71 -24.66
C LEU A 131 -7.21 29.46 -24.92
N GLU A 132 -7.15 30.26 -26.01
CA GLU A 132 -5.99 31.13 -26.28
C GLU A 132 -5.78 32.11 -25.11
N ASN A 133 -4.54 32.21 -24.63
CA ASN A 133 -4.12 33.08 -23.53
C ASN A 133 -4.71 32.79 -22.13
N LYS A 134 -5.21 31.58 -21.90
CA LYS A 134 -5.65 31.12 -20.57
C LYS A 134 -4.85 29.90 -20.10
N SER A 135 -4.93 29.60 -18.82
CA SER A 135 -4.28 28.44 -18.23
C SER A 135 -4.94 27.11 -18.69
N ASP A 136 -4.20 26.01 -18.63
CA ASP A 136 -4.75 24.68 -18.91
C ASP A 136 -5.94 24.34 -18.00
N ILE A 137 -5.91 24.81 -16.74
CA ILE A 137 -7.01 24.66 -15.76
C ILE A 137 -8.30 25.33 -16.24
N ASP A 138 -8.23 26.49 -16.90
CA ASP A 138 -9.41 27.15 -17.45
C ASP A 138 -10.09 26.31 -18.54
N GLY A 139 -9.28 25.66 -19.37
CA GLY A 139 -9.76 24.73 -20.39
C GLY A 139 -10.38 23.47 -19.78
N GLU A 140 -9.74 22.90 -18.76
CA GLU A 140 -10.30 21.74 -18.02
C GLU A 140 -11.62 22.09 -17.34
N ASN A 141 -11.75 23.28 -16.73
CA ASN A 141 -12.99 23.77 -16.14
C ASN A 141 -14.12 23.90 -17.19
N ALA A 142 -13.81 24.45 -18.36
CA ALA A 142 -14.78 24.61 -19.44
C ALA A 142 -15.26 23.25 -19.96
N TYR A 143 -14.32 22.31 -20.13
CA TYR A 143 -14.64 20.96 -20.58
C TYR A 143 -15.43 20.16 -19.53
N LEU A 144 -15.03 20.25 -18.26
CA LEU A 144 -15.76 19.63 -17.15
C LEU A 144 -17.20 20.15 -17.08
N LYS A 145 -17.40 21.46 -17.16
CA LYS A 145 -18.75 22.08 -17.19
C LYS A 145 -19.58 21.56 -18.36
N TYR A 146 -18.99 21.49 -19.55
CA TYR A 146 -19.66 20.94 -20.75
C TYR A 146 -20.11 19.50 -20.56
N LEU A 147 -19.23 18.62 -20.07
CA LEU A 147 -19.57 17.23 -19.81
C LEU A 147 -20.62 17.09 -18.71
N THR A 148 -20.56 17.91 -17.66
CA THR A 148 -21.55 17.92 -16.58
C THR A 148 -22.93 18.28 -17.09
N ILE A 149 -23.06 19.33 -17.91
CA ILE A 149 -24.36 19.73 -18.48
C ILE A 149 -24.89 18.65 -19.40
N LYS A 150 -24.08 18.09 -20.31
CA LYS A 150 -24.49 16.96 -21.15
C LYS A 150 -24.90 15.73 -20.34
N GLY A 151 -24.23 15.49 -19.23
CA GLY A 151 -24.60 14.40 -18.32
C GLY A 151 -25.91 14.67 -17.59
N ALA A 152 -26.12 15.91 -17.15
CA ALA A 152 -27.37 16.32 -16.50
C ALA A 152 -28.58 16.15 -17.42
N GLU A 153 -28.47 16.51 -18.70
CA GLU A 153 -29.52 16.32 -19.71
C GLU A 153 -29.87 14.83 -19.90
N LYS A 154 -28.93 13.93 -19.69
CA LYS A 154 -29.16 12.48 -19.78
C LYS A 154 -29.77 11.88 -18.50
N ARG A 155 -29.41 12.45 -17.35
CA ARG A 155 -29.75 11.89 -16.05
C ARG A 155 -31.02 12.45 -15.43
N TYR A 156 -31.35 13.70 -15.73
CA TYR A 156 -32.55 14.37 -15.22
C TYR A 156 -33.57 14.59 -16.33
N PRO A 157 -34.83 14.13 -16.17
CA PRO A 157 -35.89 14.39 -17.15
C PRO A 157 -36.12 15.87 -17.41
N LYS A 158 -35.89 16.71 -16.38
CA LYS A 158 -35.96 18.17 -16.45
C LYS A 158 -34.92 18.74 -15.45
N ILE A 159 -34.08 19.62 -15.91
CA ILE A 159 -33.14 20.35 -15.06
C ILE A 159 -33.92 21.48 -14.37
N SER A 160 -34.23 21.29 -13.08
CA SER A 160 -34.87 22.30 -12.26
C SER A 160 -33.85 23.41 -11.89
N LYS A 161 -34.35 24.52 -11.34
CA LYS A 161 -33.47 25.56 -10.80
C LYS A 161 -32.57 25.03 -9.68
N GLU A 162 -33.12 24.21 -8.80
CA GLU A 162 -32.38 23.56 -7.71
C GLU A 162 -31.18 22.73 -8.22
N ILE A 163 -31.41 21.89 -9.27
CA ILE A 163 -30.34 21.10 -9.90
C ILE A 163 -29.28 22.04 -10.50
N SER A 164 -29.71 23.09 -11.24
CA SER A 164 -28.77 24.02 -11.86
C SER A 164 -27.92 24.77 -10.82
N ASP A 165 -28.55 25.30 -9.78
CA ASP A 165 -27.87 26.01 -8.70
C ASP A 165 -26.88 25.10 -7.97
N ARG A 166 -27.23 23.82 -7.73
CA ARG A 166 -26.34 22.83 -7.14
C ARG A 166 -25.14 22.50 -8.04
N LEU A 167 -25.33 22.29 -9.34
CA LEU A 167 -24.25 22.03 -10.28
C LEU A 167 -23.30 23.22 -10.42
N ASP A 168 -23.84 24.44 -10.51
CA ASP A 168 -23.00 25.66 -10.58
C ASP A 168 -22.19 25.88 -9.29
N PHE A 169 -22.79 25.58 -8.14
CA PHE A 169 -22.08 25.61 -6.84
C PHE A 169 -20.92 24.62 -6.81
N GLU A 170 -21.19 23.33 -7.12
CA GLU A 170 -20.14 22.29 -7.10
C GLU A 170 -19.04 22.56 -8.10
N LEU A 171 -19.35 22.94 -9.34
CA LEU A 171 -18.38 23.30 -10.37
C LEU A 171 -17.48 24.46 -9.92
N LYS A 172 -18.06 25.47 -9.26
CA LYS A 172 -17.29 26.59 -8.69
C LYS A 172 -16.33 26.15 -7.61
N VAL A 173 -16.75 25.25 -6.70
CA VAL A 173 -15.88 24.69 -5.66
C VAL A 173 -14.75 23.86 -6.28
N ILE A 174 -15.07 22.96 -7.22
CA ILE A 174 -14.08 22.13 -7.93
C ILE A 174 -13.04 23.00 -8.66
N SER A 175 -13.49 24.07 -9.30
CA SER A 175 -12.61 25.04 -9.97
C SER A 175 -11.69 25.76 -8.99
N ASN A 176 -12.23 26.25 -7.88
CA ASN A 176 -11.47 27.00 -6.86
C ASN A 176 -10.43 26.13 -6.14
N THR A 177 -10.73 24.84 -5.97
CA THR A 177 -9.80 23.88 -5.36
C THR A 177 -8.76 23.33 -6.32
N GLY A 178 -8.89 23.59 -7.65
CA GLY A 178 -7.92 23.20 -8.66
C GLY A 178 -8.02 21.73 -9.11
N TYR A 179 -9.18 21.07 -8.92
CA TYR A 179 -9.36 19.63 -9.21
C TYR A 179 -10.21 19.29 -10.45
N PRO A 180 -10.43 20.17 -11.46
CA PRO A 180 -11.19 19.77 -12.64
C PRO A 180 -10.57 18.62 -13.39
N GLY A 181 -9.24 18.61 -13.55
CA GLY A 181 -8.50 17.54 -14.19
C GLY A 181 -8.66 16.19 -13.49
N TYR A 182 -8.73 16.17 -12.15
CA TYR A 182 -8.97 14.95 -11.39
C TYR A 182 -10.34 14.32 -11.72
N PHE A 183 -11.41 15.13 -11.77
CA PHE A 183 -12.73 14.63 -12.17
C PHE A 183 -12.75 14.11 -13.60
N LEU A 184 -12.06 14.78 -14.52
CA LEU A 184 -11.95 14.36 -15.91
C LEU A 184 -11.22 13.03 -16.07
N ILE A 185 -10.10 12.83 -15.34
CA ILE A 185 -9.34 11.58 -15.32
C ILE A 185 -10.21 10.43 -14.78
N VAL A 186 -10.91 10.67 -13.67
CA VAL A 186 -11.79 9.64 -13.07
C VAL A 186 -12.94 9.27 -14.01
N GLN A 187 -13.58 10.26 -14.61
CA GLN A 187 -14.64 10.05 -15.60
C GLN A 187 -14.14 9.25 -16.81
N ASP A 188 -12.94 9.56 -17.29
CA ASP A 188 -12.33 8.91 -18.44
C ASP A 188 -12.12 7.42 -18.23
N PHE A 189 -11.42 7.02 -17.16
CA PHE A 189 -11.15 5.60 -16.97
C PHE A 189 -12.39 4.80 -16.56
N ILE A 190 -13.39 5.42 -15.92
CA ILE A 190 -14.69 4.77 -15.68
C ILE A 190 -15.43 4.54 -17.01
N SER A 191 -15.40 5.50 -17.93
CA SER A 191 -15.99 5.33 -19.25
C SER A 191 -15.28 4.24 -20.04
N ALA A 192 -13.95 4.27 -20.05
CA ALA A 192 -13.13 3.24 -20.69
C ALA A 192 -13.38 1.84 -20.09
N ALA A 193 -13.53 1.73 -18.77
CA ALA A 193 -13.88 0.47 -18.12
C ALA A 193 -15.19 -0.10 -18.65
N ARG A 194 -16.23 0.73 -18.74
CA ARG A 194 -17.55 0.32 -19.28
C ARG A 194 -17.47 -0.06 -20.76
N GLU A 195 -16.70 0.67 -21.56
CA GLU A 195 -16.46 0.34 -22.99
C GLU A 195 -15.72 -0.98 -23.16
N MET A 196 -14.82 -1.33 -22.24
CA MET A 196 -14.14 -2.62 -22.19
C MET A 196 -15.00 -3.75 -21.63
N GLY A 197 -16.24 -3.49 -21.24
CA GLY A 197 -17.16 -4.48 -20.65
C GLY A 197 -16.86 -4.80 -19.19
N VAL A 198 -16.07 -3.97 -18.50
CA VAL A 198 -15.77 -4.11 -17.08
C VAL A 198 -16.90 -3.51 -16.25
N SER A 199 -17.45 -4.27 -15.30
CA SER A 199 -18.50 -3.80 -14.41
C SER A 199 -17.94 -2.77 -13.42
N VAL A 200 -18.65 -1.64 -13.31
CA VAL A 200 -18.29 -0.53 -12.40
C VAL A 200 -19.39 -0.37 -11.36
N GLY A 201 -18.99 -0.33 -10.10
CA GLY A 201 -19.90 -0.14 -8.97
C GLY A 201 -20.64 1.21 -9.03
N PRO A 202 -21.74 1.36 -8.27
CA PRO A 202 -22.59 2.57 -8.30
C PRO A 202 -21.94 3.79 -7.67
N GLY A 203 -20.76 3.64 -7.09
CA GLY A 203 -20.07 4.62 -6.27
C GLY A 203 -20.33 4.39 -4.78
N ARG A 204 -19.34 4.75 -3.96
CA ARG A 204 -19.36 4.65 -2.50
C ARG A 204 -18.61 5.81 -1.86
N GLY A 205 -18.59 5.87 -0.53
CA GLY A 205 -17.91 6.93 0.21
C GLY A 205 -18.55 8.30 0.01
N SER A 206 -17.74 9.34 0.14
CA SER A 206 -18.18 10.74 0.09
C SER A 206 -18.50 11.23 -1.32
N ALA A 207 -17.92 10.63 -2.36
CA ALA A 207 -18.14 11.02 -3.76
C ALA A 207 -19.63 10.90 -4.21
N ALA A 208 -20.40 10.04 -3.54
CA ALA A 208 -21.84 9.91 -3.77
C ALA A 208 -22.61 11.22 -3.47
N GLY A 209 -22.03 12.15 -2.69
CA GLY A 209 -22.62 13.46 -2.41
C GLY A 209 -22.47 14.51 -3.53
N SER A 210 -21.77 14.19 -4.64
CA SER A 210 -21.52 15.13 -5.74
C SER A 210 -22.49 14.91 -6.91
N ALA A 211 -23.26 15.96 -7.23
CA ALA A 211 -24.12 16.00 -8.42
C ALA A 211 -23.30 16.09 -9.71
N VAL A 212 -22.13 16.71 -9.69
CA VAL A 212 -21.19 16.69 -10.81
C VAL A 212 -20.70 15.28 -11.07
N ALA A 213 -20.26 14.54 -10.04
CA ALA A 213 -19.85 13.14 -10.19
C ALA A 213 -21.00 12.25 -10.71
N TYR A 214 -22.22 12.49 -10.27
CA TYR A 214 -23.39 11.81 -10.79
C TYR A 214 -23.64 12.12 -12.27
N CYS A 215 -23.61 13.38 -12.68
CA CYS A 215 -23.78 13.78 -14.08
C CYS A 215 -22.67 13.23 -14.98
N LEU A 216 -21.43 13.18 -14.51
CA LEU A 216 -20.30 12.60 -15.25
C LEU A 216 -20.35 11.07 -15.36
N GLY A 217 -21.27 10.41 -14.65
CA GLY A 217 -21.33 8.96 -14.60
C GLY A 217 -20.28 8.30 -13.73
N ILE A 218 -19.59 9.08 -12.88
CA ILE A 218 -18.68 8.56 -11.87
C ILE A 218 -19.47 7.78 -10.81
N THR A 219 -20.60 8.34 -10.37
CA THR A 219 -21.53 7.65 -9.46
C THR A 219 -22.89 7.41 -10.13
N ASN A 220 -23.67 6.47 -9.58
CA ASN A 220 -25.03 6.17 -10.01
C ASN A 220 -26.08 6.53 -8.94
N LEU A 221 -25.68 7.22 -7.87
CA LEU A 221 -26.55 7.74 -6.83
C LEU A 221 -26.83 9.22 -7.08
N ASP A 222 -28.12 9.59 -7.18
CA ASP A 222 -28.52 10.99 -7.30
C ASP A 222 -28.47 11.68 -5.92
N PRO A 223 -27.49 12.56 -5.67
CA PRO A 223 -27.32 13.18 -4.36
C PRO A 223 -28.45 14.13 -4.00
N ILE A 224 -29.16 14.71 -4.97
CA ILE A 224 -30.29 15.62 -4.73
C ILE A 224 -31.49 14.81 -4.25
N LYS A 225 -31.78 13.69 -4.91
CA LYS A 225 -32.86 12.78 -4.52
C LYS A 225 -32.71 12.22 -3.11
N TYR A 226 -31.47 11.98 -2.67
CA TYR A 226 -31.17 11.40 -1.36
C TYR A 226 -30.68 12.43 -0.33
N ASP A 227 -30.75 13.71 -0.63
CA ASP A 227 -30.33 14.83 0.25
C ASP A 227 -28.90 14.65 0.78
N LEU A 228 -27.97 14.30 -0.12
CA LEU A 228 -26.57 14.08 0.24
C LEU A 228 -25.78 15.41 0.14
N LEU A 229 -24.95 15.66 1.15
CA LEU A 229 -24.16 16.88 1.27
C LEU A 229 -22.86 16.78 0.47
N PHE A 230 -22.62 17.74 -0.44
CA PHE A 230 -21.38 17.84 -1.22
C PHE A 230 -20.17 18.19 -0.34
N GLU A 231 -20.37 18.99 0.70
CA GLU A 231 -19.33 19.45 1.61
C GLU A 231 -18.66 18.31 2.38
N ARG A 232 -19.30 17.14 2.47
CA ARG A 232 -18.68 15.93 3.01
C ARG A 232 -17.66 15.32 2.06
N PHE A 233 -17.77 15.60 0.78
CA PHE A 233 -16.85 15.13 -0.26
C PHE A 233 -15.76 16.16 -0.55
N LEU A 234 -16.14 17.41 -0.82
CA LEU A 234 -15.21 18.49 -1.10
C LEU A 234 -15.62 19.73 -0.29
N ASN A 235 -14.84 20.04 0.75
CA ASN A 235 -15.08 21.20 1.59
C ASN A 235 -14.19 22.35 1.13
N PRO A 236 -14.73 23.51 0.74
CA PRO A 236 -13.96 24.67 0.32
C PRO A 236 -13.01 25.21 1.41
N ASP A 237 -13.33 24.97 2.70
CA ASP A 237 -12.53 25.42 3.84
C ASP A 237 -11.41 24.43 4.21
N ARG A 238 -11.39 23.23 3.60
CA ARG A 238 -10.43 22.18 3.90
C ARG A 238 -9.68 21.75 2.63
N VAL A 239 -8.46 22.22 2.47
CA VAL A 239 -7.59 21.86 1.35
C VAL A 239 -7.12 20.40 1.53
N SER A 240 -7.95 19.44 1.12
CA SER A 240 -7.54 18.04 1.00
C SER A 240 -7.95 17.53 -0.38
N LEU A 241 -7.12 16.66 -0.96
CA LEU A 241 -7.49 15.96 -2.20
C LEU A 241 -8.81 15.22 -2.00
N PRO A 242 -9.76 15.35 -2.94
CA PRO A 242 -10.96 14.52 -2.93
C PRO A 242 -10.57 13.06 -3.16
N ASP A 243 -11.18 12.16 -2.40
CA ASP A 243 -11.00 10.72 -2.54
C ASP A 243 -12.24 10.13 -3.21
N ILE A 244 -12.08 9.54 -4.39
CA ILE A 244 -13.15 8.89 -5.14
C ILE A 244 -12.90 7.38 -5.14
N ASP A 245 -13.66 6.68 -4.33
CA ASP A 245 -13.66 5.22 -4.24
C ASP A 245 -14.44 4.59 -5.40
N ILE A 246 -13.80 3.73 -6.18
CA ILE A 246 -14.39 3.07 -7.34
C ILE A 246 -14.16 1.57 -7.23
N ASP A 247 -15.25 0.83 -7.35
CA ASP A 247 -15.23 -0.62 -7.38
C ASP A 247 -15.32 -1.12 -8.81
N PHE A 248 -14.42 -2.01 -9.21
CA PHE A 248 -14.44 -2.75 -10.46
C PHE A 248 -14.60 -4.23 -10.18
N ASP A 249 -15.12 -4.99 -11.13
CA ASP A 249 -15.06 -6.44 -11.02
C ASP A 249 -13.61 -6.94 -10.97
N ASP A 250 -13.38 -8.05 -10.30
CA ASP A 250 -12.06 -8.59 -10.04
C ASP A 250 -11.34 -9.08 -11.31
N GLU A 251 -12.08 -9.59 -12.29
CA GLU A 251 -11.52 -10.03 -13.58
C GLU A 251 -11.12 -8.86 -14.48
N GLY A 252 -11.89 -7.76 -14.45
CA GLY A 252 -11.69 -6.60 -15.29
C GLY A 252 -10.74 -5.55 -14.73
N ARG A 253 -10.51 -5.52 -13.41
CA ARG A 253 -9.72 -4.49 -12.74
C ARG A 253 -8.32 -4.29 -13.33
N SER A 254 -7.63 -5.37 -13.66
CA SER A 254 -6.29 -5.31 -14.25
C SER A 254 -6.30 -4.61 -15.61
N LYS A 255 -7.33 -4.81 -16.44
CA LYS A 255 -7.47 -4.15 -17.75
C LYS A 255 -7.62 -2.64 -17.60
N VAL A 256 -8.35 -2.20 -16.57
CA VAL A 256 -8.51 -0.76 -16.28
C VAL A 256 -7.19 -0.15 -15.82
N ILE A 257 -6.43 -0.83 -14.95
CA ILE A 257 -5.10 -0.39 -14.52
C ILE A 257 -4.16 -0.26 -15.73
N ASP A 258 -4.14 -1.24 -16.61
CA ASP A 258 -3.33 -1.21 -17.84
C ASP A 258 -3.72 -0.06 -18.76
N TYR A 259 -5.02 0.23 -18.90
CA TYR A 259 -5.51 1.39 -19.64
C TYR A 259 -4.97 2.70 -19.06
N VAL A 260 -5.08 2.87 -17.74
CA VAL A 260 -4.62 4.08 -17.03
C VAL A 260 -3.10 4.26 -17.19
N ILE A 261 -2.32 3.17 -17.02
CA ILE A 261 -0.86 3.19 -17.22
C ILE A 261 -0.52 3.58 -18.66
N LYS A 262 -1.20 3.00 -19.64
CA LYS A 262 -0.96 3.28 -21.06
C LYS A 262 -1.31 4.71 -21.45
N LYS A 263 -2.41 5.26 -20.89
CA LYS A 263 -2.91 6.59 -21.23
C LYS A 263 -2.15 7.70 -20.52
N TYR A 264 -1.90 7.55 -19.23
CA TYR A 264 -1.30 8.61 -18.41
C TYR A 264 0.20 8.44 -18.16
N GLY A 265 0.78 7.28 -18.49
CA GLY A 265 2.20 6.98 -18.38
C GLY A 265 2.54 6.15 -17.14
N SER A 266 3.49 5.23 -17.29
CA SER A 266 3.93 4.32 -16.21
C SER A 266 4.60 5.04 -15.04
N ASN A 267 5.10 6.26 -15.25
CA ASN A 267 5.69 7.10 -14.22
C ASN A 267 4.66 7.98 -13.48
N GLN A 268 3.40 7.95 -13.89
CA GLN A 268 2.29 8.73 -13.31
C GLN A 268 1.31 7.86 -12.53
N VAL A 269 1.45 6.55 -12.61
CA VAL A 269 0.53 5.58 -12.02
C VAL A 269 1.30 4.65 -11.09
N ALA A 270 0.83 4.55 -9.84
CA ALA A 270 1.42 3.66 -8.86
C ALA A 270 0.33 2.96 -8.04
N GLN A 271 0.62 1.74 -7.61
CA GLN A 271 -0.20 1.05 -6.63
C GLN A 271 0.41 1.27 -5.24
N ILE A 272 -0.42 1.69 -4.29
CA ILE A 272 0.01 1.84 -2.91
C ILE A 272 0.06 0.46 -2.26
N ILE A 273 1.21 0.13 -1.66
CA ILE A 273 1.36 -1.10 -0.88
C ILE A 273 0.47 -1.01 0.36
N THR A 274 -0.43 -1.98 0.50
CA THR A 274 -1.28 -2.11 1.68
C THR A 274 -0.75 -3.23 2.56
N TYR A 275 -0.41 -2.91 3.80
CA TYR A 275 0.02 -3.91 4.77
C TYR A 275 -1.20 -4.62 5.35
N GLY A 276 -1.24 -5.94 5.18
CA GLY A 276 -2.20 -6.80 5.88
C GLY A 276 -1.75 -7.02 7.33
N LYS A 277 -2.68 -6.95 8.28
CA LYS A 277 -2.46 -7.34 9.67
C LYS A 277 -3.20 -8.63 9.96
N MET A 278 -2.55 -9.55 10.64
CA MET A 278 -3.18 -10.76 11.13
C MET A 278 -3.95 -10.43 12.41
N ALA A 279 -5.27 -10.60 12.39
CA ALA A 279 -6.09 -10.45 13.60
C ALA A 279 -5.86 -11.63 14.57
N ALA A 280 -6.05 -11.42 15.88
CA ALA A 280 -5.76 -12.40 16.93
C ALA A 280 -6.34 -13.80 16.63
N LYS A 281 -7.62 -13.88 16.26
CA LYS A 281 -8.28 -15.17 15.97
C LYS A 281 -7.73 -15.88 14.73
N SER A 282 -7.37 -15.15 13.69
CA SER A 282 -6.73 -15.73 12.49
C SER A 282 -5.29 -16.15 12.80
N SER A 283 -4.54 -15.33 13.53
CA SER A 283 -3.17 -15.66 13.93
C SER A 283 -3.09 -17.00 14.68
N ILE A 284 -3.98 -17.24 15.64
CA ILE A 284 -4.03 -18.50 16.39
C ILE A 284 -4.29 -19.68 15.46
N ARG A 285 -5.27 -19.59 14.57
CA ARG A 285 -5.59 -20.70 13.65
C ARG A 285 -4.48 -20.96 12.64
N ASP A 286 -3.90 -19.90 12.12
CA ASP A 286 -2.86 -20.00 11.10
C ASP A 286 -1.56 -20.54 11.71
N THR A 287 -1.16 -20.08 12.91
CA THR A 287 -0.03 -20.60 13.64
C THR A 287 -0.25 -22.09 13.99
N ALA A 288 -1.43 -22.46 14.50
CA ALA A 288 -1.77 -23.84 14.80
C ALA A 288 -1.64 -24.75 13.57
N ARG A 289 -2.04 -24.27 12.39
CA ARG A 289 -1.89 -25.01 11.13
C ARG A 289 -0.43 -25.26 10.77
N VAL A 290 0.42 -24.24 10.93
CA VAL A 290 1.86 -24.33 10.68
C VAL A 290 2.55 -25.28 11.65
N LEU A 291 2.14 -25.25 12.93
CA LEU A 291 2.67 -26.10 14.00
C LEU A 291 2.05 -27.52 14.02
N ASP A 292 1.16 -27.83 13.08
CA ASP A 292 0.44 -29.11 12.99
C ASP A 292 -0.40 -29.45 14.23
N LEU A 293 -0.95 -28.41 14.89
CA LEU A 293 -1.84 -28.58 16.04
C LEU A 293 -3.27 -28.93 15.57
N PRO A 294 -4.05 -29.66 16.39
CA PRO A 294 -5.41 -30.03 16.05
C PRO A 294 -6.29 -28.78 15.81
N LEU A 295 -6.96 -28.72 14.66
CA LEU A 295 -7.80 -27.57 14.27
C LEU A 295 -8.95 -27.33 15.25
N ASN A 296 -9.49 -28.39 15.88
CA ASN A 296 -10.54 -28.26 16.89
C ASN A 296 -10.06 -27.49 18.12
N ASP A 297 -8.82 -27.69 18.55
CA ASP A 297 -8.24 -26.98 19.68
C ASP A 297 -7.94 -25.53 19.32
N ALA A 298 -7.39 -25.28 18.14
CA ALA A 298 -7.19 -23.93 17.63
C ALA A 298 -8.50 -23.16 17.51
N ASP A 299 -9.57 -23.79 17.07
CA ASP A 299 -10.91 -23.21 16.97
C ASP A 299 -11.51 -22.90 18.35
N ARG A 300 -11.35 -23.84 19.29
CA ARG A 300 -11.77 -23.62 20.69
C ARG A 300 -11.06 -22.42 21.31
N ILE A 301 -9.74 -22.36 21.22
CA ILE A 301 -8.94 -21.25 21.74
C ILE A 301 -9.33 -19.93 21.05
N SER A 302 -9.41 -19.92 19.72
CA SER A 302 -9.75 -18.69 18.98
C SER A 302 -11.13 -18.13 19.31
N LYS A 303 -12.11 -18.97 19.69
CA LYS A 303 -13.45 -18.55 20.13
C LYS A 303 -13.45 -17.88 21.51
N LEU A 304 -12.49 -18.22 22.37
CA LEU A 304 -12.33 -17.61 23.69
C LEU A 304 -11.70 -16.22 23.61
N VAL A 305 -11.00 -15.92 22.51
CA VAL A 305 -10.33 -14.63 22.30
C VAL A 305 -11.35 -13.55 21.95
N PRO A 306 -11.43 -12.44 22.72
CA PRO A 306 -12.29 -11.31 22.38
C PRO A 306 -11.83 -10.59 21.10
N ASN A 307 -12.65 -9.68 20.57
CA ASN A 307 -12.30 -8.87 19.41
C ASN A 307 -11.34 -7.71 19.80
N LEU A 308 -10.17 -8.06 20.31
CA LEU A 308 -9.09 -7.17 20.73
C LEU A 308 -7.79 -7.57 20.03
N ASN A 309 -6.79 -6.70 20.06
CA ASN A 309 -5.44 -7.05 19.64
C ASN A 309 -4.81 -8.05 20.63
N LEU A 310 -3.89 -8.90 20.16
CA LEU A 310 -3.22 -9.91 21.00
C LEU A 310 -2.54 -9.28 22.23
N ASP A 311 -1.86 -8.14 22.08
CA ASP A 311 -1.20 -7.44 23.17
C ASP A 311 -2.22 -7.04 24.25
N GLN A 312 -3.36 -6.47 23.86
CA GLN A 312 -4.45 -6.10 24.76
C GLN A 312 -5.06 -7.32 25.45
N ILE A 313 -5.06 -8.48 24.78
CA ILE A 313 -5.55 -9.74 25.35
C ILE A 313 -4.57 -10.27 26.36
N ILE A 314 -3.28 -10.26 26.08
CA ILE A 314 -2.22 -10.70 27.00
C ILE A 314 -2.23 -9.82 28.25
N ASP A 315 -2.36 -8.51 28.11
CA ASP A 315 -2.47 -7.57 29.22
C ASP A 315 -3.76 -7.79 30.05
N ALA A 316 -4.89 -8.03 29.38
CA ALA A 316 -6.17 -8.30 30.04
C ALA A 316 -6.19 -9.67 30.75
N VAL A 317 -5.48 -10.67 30.21
CA VAL A 317 -5.33 -12.02 30.80
C VAL A 317 -4.59 -11.99 32.12
N SER A 318 -3.73 -11.00 32.34
CA SER A 318 -3.12 -10.82 33.67
C SER A 318 -4.15 -10.55 34.76
N TYR A 319 -5.40 -10.22 34.43
CA TYR A 319 -6.47 -9.84 35.37
C TYR A 319 -7.67 -10.79 35.42
N THR A 320 -7.91 -11.71 34.47
CA THR A 320 -9.11 -12.54 34.45
C THR A 320 -8.86 -13.99 34.01
N HIS A 321 -9.69 -14.88 34.48
CA HIS A 321 -9.99 -16.31 34.23
C HIS A 321 -9.13 -17.15 33.24
N LEU A 322 -8.28 -16.57 32.37
CA LEU A 322 -7.31 -17.34 31.59
C LEU A 322 -6.20 -17.91 32.49
N ARG A 323 -5.89 -17.28 33.63
CA ARG A 323 -5.05 -17.90 34.68
C ARG A 323 -5.61 -19.20 35.26
N ALA A 324 -6.94 -19.35 35.25
CA ALA A 324 -7.58 -20.61 35.67
C ALA A 324 -7.38 -21.76 34.66
N HIS A 325 -6.87 -21.46 33.46
CA HIS A 325 -6.51 -22.42 32.41
C HIS A 325 -5.00 -22.46 32.11
N GLU A 326 -4.17 -21.86 32.98
CA GLU A 326 -2.70 -21.94 32.87
C GLU A 326 -2.18 -23.39 32.81
N THR A 327 -2.91 -24.33 33.40
CA THR A 327 -2.61 -25.78 33.28
C THR A 327 -2.76 -26.35 31.86
N VAL A 328 -3.31 -25.62 30.90
CA VAL A 328 -3.45 -26.05 29.50
C VAL A 328 -2.40 -25.39 28.60
N LEU A 329 -1.89 -24.21 28.99
CA LEU A 329 -0.85 -23.47 28.24
C LEU A 329 0.58 -23.89 28.62
N ASP A 330 0.77 -24.47 29.82
CA ASP A 330 2.05 -25.11 30.23
C ASP A 330 2.30 -26.47 29.53
N LEU A 331 1.38 -26.93 28.72
CA LEU A 331 1.47 -28.18 27.95
C LEU A 331 1.64 -27.94 26.43
N VAL A 332 1.90 -26.70 26.00
CA VAL A 332 2.15 -26.38 24.60
C VAL A 332 3.53 -25.65 24.46
#